data_cf5ce976cb1e29fc466547259b8a33db
#
_entry.id   cf5ce976cb1e29fc466547259b8a33db
#
_cell.length_a   1.000
_cell.length_b   1.000
_cell.length_c   1.000
_cell.angle_alpha   90.00
_cell.angle_beta   90.00
_cell.angle_gamma   90.00
#
_symmetry.space_group_name_H-M   'P 1'
#
loop_
_entity.id
_entity.type
_entity.pdbx_description
1 polymer ?
#
loop_
_entity_poly.entity_id
_entity_poly.type
_entity_poly.pdbx_seq_one_letter_code
_entity_poly.pdbx_strand_id
1 'polypeptide(L)'
;MIKELDYNSEFFNERADECLIEEELVNDLKDTLQNLPDRTYLCANEIGVNKRMFAIRFDTDILIFVNPVYQDRGEFELIRETEPSTSKEFILPRCKEITLCYQDDKGETKATKFNEDASPVISQAMDCLDGIHAYDYGLEIIPEFDEATDEERMEVIKMYLNSLKDLELEFDKDLSEDEETKRIWKSFKFRKAVADGEVQLDDTPSPTLNRKERRLISKLTGKFKKKGKKSYVS
;
A
#
# COMPACT_ATOMS: atom_id res chain seq x y z
N MET A 1 24.54 1.76 -10.58
CA MET A 1 25.05 2.93 -9.75
C MET A 1 24.07 3.17 -8.61
N ILE A 2 24.54 3.52 -7.40
CA ILE A 2 23.64 3.82 -6.27
C ILE A 2 22.86 5.10 -6.58
N LYS A 3 21.55 5.06 -6.46
CA LYS A 3 20.60 6.17 -6.67
C LYS A 3 20.10 6.70 -5.34
N GLU A 4 19.70 7.96 -5.31
CA GLU A 4 18.95 8.55 -4.22
C GLU A 4 17.46 8.19 -4.34
N LEU A 5 16.77 8.03 -3.20
CA LEU A 5 15.33 7.81 -3.18
C LEU A 5 14.61 9.15 -3.42
N ASP A 6 13.65 9.15 -4.34
CA ASP A 6 12.90 10.34 -4.74
C ASP A 6 11.38 10.11 -4.61
N TYR A 7 10.89 10.24 -3.39
CA TYR A 7 9.45 10.17 -3.08
C TYR A 7 8.66 11.42 -3.50
N ASN A 8 9.35 12.45 -4.02
CA ASN A 8 8.71 13.64 -4.58
C ASN A 8 8.64 13.61 -6.11
N SER A 9 9.16 12.56 -6.74
CA SER A 9 9.03 12.34 -8.17
C SER A 9 7.56 12.24 -8.56
N GLU A 10 7.20 12.83 -9.70
CA GLU A 10 5.88 12.65 -10.30
C GLU A 10 5.52 11.17 -10.51
N PHE A 11 6.52 10.33 -10.77
CA PHE A 11 6.34 8.90 -11.01
C PHE A 11 6.05 8.08 -9.75
N PHE A 12 6.33 8.62 -8.55
CA PHE A 12 6.15 7.88 -7.31
C PHE A 12 4.67 7.59 -7.03
N ASN A 13 3.77 8.51 -7.38
CA ASN A 13 2.33 8.37 -7.19
C ASN A 13 1.57 7.94 -8.46
N GLU A 14 2.30 7.56 -9.50
CA GLU A 14 1.71 7.13 -10.77
C GLU A 14 1.95 5.64 -10.99
N ARG A 15 1.07 5.03 -11.77
CA ARG A 15 1.27 3.66 -12.21
C ARG A 15 2.47 3.59 -13.16
N ALA A 16 3.45 2.77 -12.81
CA ALA A 16 4.64 2.56 -13.60
C ALA A 16 4.34 1.89 -14.95
N ASP A 17 4.98 2.39 -16.00
CA ASP A 17 4.84 1.89 -17.38
C ASP A 17 5.56 0.56 -17.57
N GLU A 18 4.97 -0.33 -18.38
CA GLU A 18 5.67 -1.53 -18.86
C GLU A 18 6.96 -1.14 -19.59
N CYS A 19 8.00 -1.95 -19.43
CA CYS A 19 9.32 -1.62 -19.94
C CYS A 19 10.05 -2.82 -20.53
N LEU A 20 11.03 -2.52 -21.36
CA LEU A 20 12.07 -3.50 -21.72
C LEU A 20 13.11 -3.56 -20.60
N ILE A 21 13.84 -4.68 -20.55
CA ILE A 21 14.93 -4.86 -19.62
C ILE A 21 16.10 -3.97 -20.04
N GLU A 22 16.53 -3.11 -19.12
CA GLU A 22 17.70 -2.26 -19.28
C GLU A 22 18.72 -2.63 -18.22
N GLU A 23 19.88 -3.11 -18.65
CA GLU A 23 20.94 -3.59 -17.76
C GLU A 23 21.37 -2.50 -16.76
N GLU A 24 21.39 -1.23 -17.19
CA GLU A 24 21.71 -0.10 -16.32
C GLU A 24 20.70 0.01 -15.18
N LEU A 25 19.40 0.00 -15.46
CA LEU A 25 18.35 0.09 -14.43
C LEU A 25 18.37 -1.12 -13.48
N VAL A 26 18.58 -2.34 -14.03
CA VAL A 26 18.74 -3.55 -13.22
C VAL A 26 19.88 -3.39 -12.21
N ASN A 27 21.03 -2.89 -12.68
CA ASN A 27 22.20 -2.68 -11.83
C ASN A 27 21.94 -1.54 -10.82
N ASP A 28 21.29 -0.45 -11.22
CA ASP A 28 20.95 0.66 -10.34
C ASP A 28 20.03 0.20 -9.20
N LEU A 29 19.01 -0.60 -9.48
CA LEU A 29 18.11 -1.15 -8.47
C LEU A 29 18.86 -2.09 -7.50
N LYS A 30 19.70 -3.00 -8.04
CA LYS A 30 20.50 -3.93 -7.21
C LYS A 30 21.48 -3.18 -6.32
N ASP A 31 22.26 -2.27 -6.88
CA ASP A 31 23.27 -1.51 -6.15
C ASP A 31 22.63 -0.64 -5.08
N THR A 32 21.51 0.02 -5.42
CA THR A 32 20.80 0.89 -4.48
C THR A 32 20.21 0.07 -3.32
N LEU A 33 19.48 -1.01 -3.63
CA LEU A 33 18.90 -1.88 -2.59
C LEU A 33 19.99 -2.51 -1.71
N GLN A 34 21.15 -2.88 -2.29
CA GLN A 34 22.28 -3.41 -1.52
C GLN A 34 22.80 -2.43 -0.48
N ASN A 35 22.71 -1.13 -0.75
CA ASN A 35 23.13 -0.04 0.16
C ASN A 35 22.03 0.44 1.12
N LEU A 36 20.85 -0.18 1.08
CA LEU A 36 19.72 0.08 1.97
C LEU A 36 19.47 -1.16 2.86
N PRO A 37 20.24 -1.36 3.95
CA PRO A 37 20.18 -2.61 4.73
C PRO A 37 18.82 -2.87 5.37
N ASP A 38 18.07 -1.82 5.70
CA ASP A 38 16.77 -1.90 6.36
C ASP A 38 15.60 -2.04 5.36
N ARG A 39 15.92 -2.07 4.04
CA ARG A 39 14.93 -2.21 2.97
C ARG A 39 14.93 -3.63 2.42
N THR A 40 13.73 -4.17 2.21
CA THR A 40 13.56 -5.50 1.63
C THR A 40 13.31 -5.44 0.11
N TYR A 41 12.71 -4.35 -0.37
CA TYR A 41 12.45 -4.13 -1.79
C TYR A 41 12.77 -2.69 -2.21
N LEU A 42 12.85 -2.45 -3.50
CA LEU A 42 13.01 -1.14 -4.13
C LEU A 42 12.35 -1.14 -5.50
N CYS A 43 11.47 -0.19 -5.75
CA CYS A 43 10.80 0.01 -7.03
C CYS A 43 11.50 1.08 -7.87
N ALA A 44 11.39 0.96 -9.20
CA ALA A 44 12.02 1.93 -10.10
C ALA A 44 11.47 3.36 -9.93
N ASN A 45 10.18 3.51 -9.65
CA ASN A 45 9.56 4.81 -9.40
C ASN A 45 10.07 5.48 -8.10
N GLU A 46 10.57 4.71 -7.11
CA GLU A 46 11.19 5.28 -5.91
C GLU A 46 12.57 5.92 -6.18
N ILE A 47 13.18 5.62 -7.32
CA ILE A 47 14.43 6.26 -7.80
C ILE A 47 14.20 7.17 -9.02
N GLY A 48 12.97 7.65 -9.18
CA GLY A 48 12.60 8.62 -10.21
C GLY A 48 12.51 8.05 -11.62
N VAL A 49 12.29 6.74 -11.80
CA VAL A 49 12.22 6.08 -13.12
C VAL A 49 10.83 5.45 -13.31
N ASN A 50 10.06 5.96 -14.30
CA ASN A 50 8.74 5.42 -14.62
C ASN A 50 8.84 4.11 -15.42
N LYS A 51 9.21 3.02 -14.73
CA LYS A 51 9.29 1.67 -15.31
C LYS A 51 8.77 0.63 -14.35
N ARG A 52 7.96 -0.30 -14.87
CA ARG A 52 7.34 -1.36 -14.08
C ARG A 52 8.36 -2.44 -13.72
N MET A 53 9.26 -2.10 -12.81
CA MET A 53 10.36 -2.95 -12.35
C MET A 53 10.62 -2.73 -10.86
N PHE A 54 10.83 -3.81 -10.11
CA PHE A 54 11.34 -3.74 -8.74
C PHE A 54 12.41 -4.79 -8.47
N ALA A 55 13.23 -4.50 -7.48
CA ALA A 55 14.17 -5.43 -6.86
C ALA A 55 13.64 -5.87 -5.50
N ILE A 56 13.87 -7.12 -5.12
CA ILE A 56 13.56 -7.63 -3.78
C ILE A 56 14.74 -8.45 -3.25
N ARG A 57 15.01 -8.33 -1.95
CA ARG A 57 16.05 -9.07 -1.26
C ARG A 57 15.47 -10.32 -0.63
N PHE A 58 16.04 -11.48 -1.02
CA PHE A 58 15.83 -12.75 -0.35
C PHE A 58 17.16 -13.24 0.21
N ASP A 59 17.31 -13.25 1.50
CA ASP A 59 18.57 -13.53 2.19
C ASP A 59 19.73 -12.66 1.67
N THR A 60 20.65 -13.26 0.91
CA THR A 60 21.81 -12.61 0.30
C THR A 60 21.59 -12.20 -1.15
N ASP A 61 20.55 -12.71 -1.78
CA ASP A 61 20.30 -12.52 -3.20
C ASP A 61 19.31 -11.36 -3.43
N ILE A 62 19.51 -10.62 -4.51
CA ILE A 62 18.58 -9.61 -4.98
C ILE A 62 18.01 -10.07 -6.32
N LEU A 63 16.69 -10.32 -6.32
CA LEU A 63 15.95 -10.72 -7.51
C LEU A 63 15.27 -9.50 -8.14
N ILE A 64 15.19 -9.51 -9.47
CA ILE A 64 14.53 -8.48 -10.28
C ILE A 64 13.22 -9.02 -10.84
N PHE A 65 12.19 -8.18 -10.78
CA PHE A 65 10.87 -8.45 -11.32
C PHE A 65 10.55 -7.35 -12.34
N VAL A 66 10.42 -7.75 -13.60
CA VAL A 66 10.11 -6.84 -14.72
C VAL A 66 8.71 -7.12 -15.21
N ASN A 67 7.90 -6.08 -15.36
CA ASN A 67 6.49 -6.13 -15.75
C ASN A 67 5.68 -7.17 -14.95
N PRO A 68 5.78 -7.18 -13.62
CA PRO A 68 5.07 -8.15 -12.82
C PRO A 68 3.56 -7.90 -12.88
N VAL A 69 2.82 -9.02 -12.98
CA VAL A 69 1.35 -9.03 -12.93
C VAL A 69 0.89 -10.15 -12.02
N TYR A 70 -0.20 -9.94 -11.31
CA TYR A 70 -0.85 -10.98 -10.52
C TYR A 70 -1.50 -11.99 -11.47
N GLN A 71 -1.18 -13.27 -11.30
CA GLN A 71 -1.86 -14.38 -11.95
C GLN A 71 -2.93 -14.97 -11.03
N ASP A 72 -2.64 -15.02 -9.72
CA ASP A 72 -3.56 -15.55 -8.71
C ASP A 72 -3.31 -14.87 -7.36
N ARG A 73 -4.36 -14.83 -6.51
CA ARG A 73 -4.34 -14.25 -5.17
C ARG A 73 -5.13 -15.13 -4.22
N GLY A 74 -4.54 -15.46 -3.07
CA GLY A 74 -5.16 -16.24 -2.01
C GLY A 74 -6.03 -15.39 -1.07
N GLU A 75 -6.34 -15.98 0.08
CA GLU A 75 -7.06 -15.31 1.15
C GLU A 75 -6.33 -14.08 1.68
N PHE A 76 -7.10 -13.10 2.14
CA PHE A 76 -6.56 -11.90 2.78
C PHE A 76 -6.42 -12.10 4.29
N GLU A 77 -5.39 -11.48 4.82
CA GLU A 77 -5.21 -11.26 6.26
C GLU A 77 -4.83 -9.81 6.52
N LEU A 78 -5.06 -9.34 7.75
CA LEU A 78 -4.59 -8.04 8.17
C LEU A 78 -3.16 -8.16 8.68
N ILE A 79 -2.26 -7.39 8.10
CA ILE A 79 -0.89 -7.29 8.56
C ILE A 79 -0.53 -5.86 8.96
N ARG A 80 0.52 -5.74 9.77
CA ARG A 80 1.15 -4.47 10.10
C ARG A 80 2.37 -4.30 9.21
N GLU A 81 2.45 -3.19 8.50
CA GLU A 81 3.60 -2.86 7.65
C GLU A 81 4.02 -1.40 7.81
N THR A 82 5.28 -1.12 7.54
CA THR A 82 5.82 0.23 7.52
C THR A 82 5.79 0.76 6.09
N GLU A 83 5.23 1.96 5.91
CA GLU A 83 5.30 2.69 4.64
C GLU A 83 6.67 3.36 4.51
N PRO A 84 7.51 2.97 3.53
CA PRO A 84 8.89 3.44 3.46
C PRO A 84 9.02 4.95 3.26
N SER A 85 8.11 5.57 2.52
CA SER A 85 8.17 7.00 2.20
C SER A 85 7.87 7.91 3.39
N THR A 86 7.13 7.40 4.38
CA THR A 86 6.71 8.17 5.57
C THR A 86 7.29 7.63 6.87
N SER A 87 7.84 6.42 6.86
CA SER A 87 8.25 5.65 8.04
C SER A 87 7.13 5.43 9.06
N LYS A 88 5.87 5.54 8.63
CA LYS A 88 4.69 5.29 9.46
C LYS A 88 4.23 3.85 9.30
N GLU A 89 3.57 3.34 10.31
CA GLU A 89 3.02 2.00 10.33
C GLU A 89 1.52 1.99 10.06
N PHE A 90 1.08 0.98 9.34
CA PHE A 90 -0.32 0.80 8.94
C PHE A 90 -0.75 -0.65 9.12
N ILE A 91 -2.02 -0.85 9.43
CA ILE A 91 -2.69 -2.15 9.31
C ILE A 91 -3.50 -2.14 8.03
N LEU A 92 -3.29 -3.14 7.19
CA LEU A 92 -3.99 -3.26 5.91
C LEU A 92 -4.09 -4.73 5.46
N PRO A 93 -5.05 -5.04 4.55
CA PRO A 93 -5.20 -6.39 4.04
C PRO A 93 -4.09 -6.74 3.04
N ARG A 94 -3.49 -7.92 3.22
CA ARG A 94 -2.55 -8.54 2.30
C ARG A 94 -2.95 -9.97 2.03
N CYS A 95 -2.70 -10.45 0.80
CA CYS A 95 -2.92 -11.85 0.48
C CYS A 95 -1.86 -12.71 1.17
N LYS A 96 -2.27 -13.83 1.77
CA LYS A 96 -1.36 -14.83 2.35
C LYS A 96 -0.49 -15.48 1.29
N GLU A 97 -1.07 -15.69 0.11
CA GLU A 97 -0.40 -16.29 -1.03
C GLU A 97 -0.72 -15.50 -2.29
N ILE A 98 0.27 -15.32 -3.14
CA ILE A 98 0.12 -14.70 -4.46
C ILE A 98 0.90 -15.50 -5.49
N THR A 99 0.43 -15.49 -6.73
CA THR A 99 1.21 -15.96 -7.88
C THR A 99 1.44 -14.79 -8.81
N LEU A 100 2.71 -14.50 -9.10
CA LEU A 100 3.09 -13.48 -10.07
C LEU A 100 3.61 -14.11 -11.35
N CYS A 101 3.23 -13.55 -12.49
CA CYS A 101 3.90 -13.71 -13.76
C CYS A 101 4.78 -12.48 -14.01
N TYR A 102 6.07 -12.67 -14.33
CA TYR A 102 7.04 -11.59 -14.51
C TYR A 102 8.20 -12.05 -15.40
N GLN A 103 9.03 -11.14 -15.86
CA GLN A 103 10.34 -11.45 -16.45
C GLN A 103 11.44 -11.22 -15.40
N ASP A 104 12.41 -12.10 -15.34
CA ASP A 104 13.62 -11.88 -14.53
C ASP A 104 14.61 -10.93 -15.23
N ASP A 105 15.78 -10.71 -14.61
CA ASP A 105 16.85 -9.86 -15.15
C ASP A 105 17.51 -10.39 -16.44
N LYS A 106 17.18 -11.63 -16.83
CA LYS A 106 17.64 -12.26 -18.09
C LYS A 106 16.55 -12.25 -19.17
N GLY A 107 15.36 -11.74 -18.87
CA GLY A 107 14.21 -11.75 -19.77
C GLY A 107 13.46 -13.08 -19.82
N GLU A 108 13.76 -14.00 -18.91
CA GLU A 108 13.01 -15.26 -18.82
C GLU A 108 11.68 -15.00 -18.12
N THR A 109 10.58 -15.36 -18.80
CA THR A 109 9.25 -15.29 -18.19
C THR A 109 9.09 -16.38 -17.14
N LYS A 110 8.64 -15.99 -15.95
CA LYS A 110 8.42 -16.88 -14.81
C LYS A 110 7.03 -16.68 -14.23
N ALA A 111 6.48 -17.76 -13.70
CA ALA A 111 5.29 -17.73 -12.86
C ALA A 111 5.68 -18.34 -11.51
N THR A 112 5.65 -17.55 -10.45
CA THR A 112 6.12 -17.98 -9.12
C THR A 112 5.05 -17.72 -8.08
N LYS A 113 4.77 -18.74 -7.28
CA LYS A 113 3.91 -18.64 -6.10
C LYS A 113 4.76 -18.23 -4.89
N PHE A 114 4.29 -17.19 -4.20
CA PHE A 114 4.87 -16.67 -2.96
C PHE A 114 3.89 -16.89 -1.80
N ASN A 115 4.42 -17.22 -0.64
CA ASN A 115 3.65 -17.54 0.56
C ASN A 115 3.64 -16.36 1.56
N GLU A 116 3.13 -16.64 2.76
CA GLU A 116 2.92 -15.69 3.87
C GLU A 116 4.13 -14.78 4.18
N ASP A 117 5.37 -15.28 4.06
CA ASP A 117 6.56 -14.49 4.39
C ASP A 117 6.91 -13.48 3.29
N ALA A 118 6.78 -13.88 2.04
CA ALA A 118 7.17 -13.07 0.88
C ALA A 118 6.00 -12.30 0.25
N SER A 119 4.78 -12.86 0.35
CA SER A 119 3.58 -12.29 -0.27
C SER A 119 3.29 -10.84 0.14
N PRO A 120 3.33 -10.46 1.43
CA PRO A 120 3.08 -9.08 1.84
C PRO A 120 4.09 -8.10 1.27
N VAL A 121 5.38 -8.43 1.33
CA VAL A 121 6.46 -7.55 0.83
C VAL A 121 6.36 -7.34 -0.68
N ILE A 122 6.07 -8.42 -1.42
CA ILE A 122 5.85 -8.33 -2.87
C ILE A 122 4.59 -7.54 -3.18
N SER A 123 3.52 -7.72 -2.40
CA SER A 123 2.29 -6.94 -2.56
C SER A 123 2.53 -5.45 -2.34
N GLN A 124 3.35 -5.07 -1.37
CA GLN A 124 3.76 -3.68 -1.14
C GLN A 124 4.56 -3.12 -2.33
N ALA A 125 5.48 -3.90 -2.90
CA ALA A 125 6.20 -3.50 -4.11
C ALA A 125 5.27 -3.36 -5.33
N MET A 126 4.28 -4.24 -5.47
CA MET A 126 3.27 -4.16 -6.54
C MET A 126 2.40 -2.90 -6.40
N ASP A 127 1.97 -2.59 -5.17
CA ASP A 127 1.23 -1.35 -4.88
C ASP A 127 2.06 -0.12 -5.24
N CYS A 128 3.32 -0.08 -4.83
CA CYS A 128 4.25 0.99 -5.16
C CYS A 128 4.37 1.18 -6.69
N LEU A 129 4.49 0.09 -7.47
CA LEU A 129 4.48 0.17 -8.94
C LEU A 129 3.14 0.64 -9.52
N ASP A 130 2.06 0.51 -8.80
CA ASP A 130 0.75 1.02 -9.19
C ASP A 130 0.52 2.46 -8.66
N GLY A 131 1.54 3.08 -8.05
CA GLY A 131 1.50 4.40 -7.45
C GLY A 131 0.58 4.46 -6.24
N ILE A 132 0.51 3.39 -5.48
CA ILE A 132 -0.41 3.17 -4.37
C ILE A 132 0.42 2.89 -3.11
N HIS A 133 0.05 3.52 -2.00
CA HIS A 133 0.82 3.48 -0.78
C HIS A 133 -0.06 3.10 0.43
N ALA A 134 0.56 2.63 1.51
CA ALA A 134 -0.18 2.21 2.69
C ALA A 134 -1.04 3.33 3.28
N TYR A 135 -0.64 4.59 3.15
CA TYR A 135 -1.42 5.74 3.64
C TYR A 135 -2.70 6.03 2.83
N ASP A 136 -2.83 5.46 1.61
CA ASP A 136 -4.01 5.68 0.78
C ASP A 136 -5.23 4.90 1.31
N TYR A 137 -5.01 3.73 1.91
CA TYR A 137 -6.09 2.84 2.32
C TYR A 137 -5.87 2.11 3.65
N GLY A 138 -4.65 2.12 4.19
CA GLY A 138 -4.32 1.47 5.46
C GLY A 138 -4.88 2.22 6.68
N LEU A 139 -5.06 1.52 7.77
CA LEU A 139 -5.33 2.08 9.08
C LEU A 139 -3.99 2.51 9.71
N GLU A 140 -3.71 3.81 9.79
CA GLU A 140 -2.49 4.34 10.41
C GLU A 140 -2.44 3.96 11.89
N ILE A 141 -1.32 3.38 12.32
CA ILE A 141 -1.04 3.05 13.71
C ILE A 141 -0.39 4.27 14.36
N ILE A 142 -1.04 4.76 15.39
CA ILE A 142 -0.53 5.84 16.23
C ILE A 142 -0.28 5.30 17.65
N PRO A 143 0.53 5.98 18.47
CA PRO A 143 0.86 5.50 19.82
C PRO A 143 -0.37 5.11 20.66
N GLU A 144 -1.46 5.86 20.56
CA GLU A 144 -2.70 5.59 21.27
C GLU A 144 -3.37 4.26 20.85
N PHE A 145 -3.10 3.77 19.63
CA PHE A 145 -3.56 2.46 19.19
C PHE A 145 -2.79 1.33 19.89
N ASP A 146 -1.47 1.49 20.05
CA ASP A 146 -0.63 0.50 20.73
C ASP A 146 -0.87 0.49 22.25
N GLU A 147 -1.28 1.62 22.85
CA GLU A 147 -1.64 1.74 24.26
C GLU A 147 -3.07 1.27 24.57
N ALA A 148 -3.92 1.09 23.55
CA ALA A 148 -5.31 0.66 23.70
C ALA A 148 -5.42 -0.79 24.16
N THR A 149 -6.54 -1.13 24.81
CA THR A 149 -6.87 -2.52 25.13
C THR A 149 -7.15 -3.35 23.88
N ASP A 150 -7.08 -4.67 23.99
CA ASP A 150 -7.37 -5.56 22.86
C ASP A 150 -8.80 -5.38 22.33
N GLU A 151 -9.77 -5.13 23.25
CA GLU A 151 -11.15 -4.87 22.85
C GLU A 151 -11.28 -3.57 22.05
N GLU A 152 -10.60 -2.49 22.47
CA GLU A 152 -10.62 -1.20 21.76
C GLU A 152 -9.94 -1.33 20.39
N ARG A 153 -8.79 -2.01 20.31
CA ARG A 153 -8.12 -2.30 19.04
C ARG A 153 -9.01 -3.08 18.08
N MET A 154 -9.65 -4.15 18.58
CA MET A 154 -10.56 -4.96 17.77
C MET A 154 -11.79 -4.18 17.31
N GLU A 155 -12.31 -3.26 18.11
CA GLU A 155 -13.43 -2.39 17.69
C GLU A 155 -12.99 -1.46 16.52
N VAL A 156 -11.80 -0.86 16.61
CA VAL A 156 -11.25 -0.01 15.54
C VAL A 156 -10.97 -0.80 14.27
N ILE A 157 -10.38 -1.99 14.38
CA ILE A 157 -10.13 -2.87 13.22
C ILE A 157 -11.45 -3.26 12.55
N LYS A 158 -12.48 -3.62 13.31
CA LYS A 158 -13.81 -3.92 12.74
C LYS A 158 -14.40 -2.74 11.99
N MET A 159 -14.28 -1.54 12.55
CA MET A 159 -14.76 -0.33 11.89
C MET A 159 -13.97 -0.04 10.61
N TYR A 160 -12.66 -0.24 10.62
CA TYR A 160 -11.82 -0.14 9.44
C TYR A 160 -12.24 -1.13 8.34
N LEU A 161 -12.40 -2.42 8.69
CA LEU A 161 -12.87 -3.44 7.75
C LEU A 161 -14.26 -3.13 7.18
N ASN A 162 -15.17 -2.65 8.02
CA ASN A 162 -16.48 -2.20 7.56
C ASN A 162 -16.37 -1.01 6.61
N SER A 163 -15.48 -0.04 6.89
CA SER A 163 -15.28 1.09 5.97
C SER A 163 -14.73 0.66 4.61
N LEU A 164 -13.95 -0.43 4.56
CA LEU A 164 -13.50 -1.01 3.29
C LEU A 164 -14.66 -1.67 2.51
N LYS A 165 -15.64 -2.27 3.22
CA LYS A 165 -16.84 -2.88 2.62
C LYS A 165 -17.84 -1.82 2.14
N ASP A 166 -18.01 -0.73 2.89
CA ASP A 166 -18.96 0.35 2.58
C ASP A 166 -18.51 1.20 1.37
N LEU A 167 -17.26 1.08 0.96
CA LEU A 167 -16.70 1.73 -0.23
C LEU A 167 -17.01 0.94 -1.51
N GLU A 168 -18.12 0.19 -1.57
CA GLU A 168 -18.64 -0.46 -2.78
C GLU A 168 -19.05 0.59 -3.84
N LEU A 169 -18.05 1.12 -4.53
CA LEU A 169 -18.29 1.95 -5.71
C LEU A 169 -18.10 1.11 -6.96
N GLU A 170 -18.95 1.37 -7.95
CA GLU A 170 -18.92 0.70 -9.25
C GLU A 170 -17.59 0.97 -9.95
N PHE A 171 -16.62 0.11 -9.77
CA PHE A 171 -15.38 0.12 -10.53
C PHE A 171 -15.21 -1.19 -11.32
N ASP A 172 -14.60 -1.02 -12.47
CA ASP A 172 -14.34 -1.93 -13.57
C ASP A 172 -14.38 -3.44 -13.27
N LYS A 173 -15.14 -4.15 -14.12
CA LYS A 173 -15.51 -5.57 -13.99
C LYS A 173 -14.35 -6.56 -14.19
N ASP A 174 -13.12 -6.11 -14.42
CA ASP A 174 -12.04 -6.95 -14.94
C ASP A 174 -10.98 -7.42 -13.92
N LEU A 175 -11.17 -7.20 -12.63
CA LEU A 175 -10.18 -7.60 -11.63
C LEU A 175 -10.69 -8.77 -10.78
N SER A 176 -10.18 -9.96 -11.07
CA SER A 176 -10.38 -11.25 -10.39
C SER A 176 -11.85 -11.73 -10.24
N GLU A 177 -12.06 -13.05 -10.31
CA GLU A 177 -13.39 -13.66 -10.11
C GLU A 177 -13.83 -13.65 -8.65
N ASP A 178 -12.92 -13.36 -7.71
CA ASP A 178 -13.22 -13.29 -6.28
C ASP A 178 -13.85 -11.96 -5.88
N GLU A 179 -15.11 -12.02 -5.39
CA GLU A 179 -15.90 -10.85 -5.02
C GLU A 179 -15.30 -10.04 -3.85
N GLU A 180 -14.58 -10.67 -2.93
CA GLU A 180 -13.95 -9.99 -1.81
C GLU A 180 -12.72 -9.21 -2.26
N THR A 181 -11.92 -9.78 -3.15
CA THR A 181 -10.80 -9.09 -3.83
C THR A 181 -11.30 -7.91 -4.65
N LYS A 182 -12.39 -8.08 -5.41
CA LYS A 182 -13.05 -6.98 -6.14
C LYS A 182 -13.49 -5.85 -5.21
N ARG A 183 -14.05 -6.16 -4.04
CA ARG A 183 -14.49 -5.17 -3.04
C ARG A 183 -13.33 -4.38 -2.47
N ILE A 184 -12.23 -5.04 -2.10
CA ILE A 184 -11.03 -4.39 -1.57
C ILE A 184 -10.39 -3.49 -2.62
N TRP A 185 -10.27 -3.94 -3.87
CA TRP A 185 -9.77 -3.14 -4.98
C TRP A 185 -10.65 -1.93 -5.33
N LYS A 186 -11.98 -2.08 -5.27
CA LYS A 186 -12.91 -0.97 -5.46
C LYS A 186 -12.70 0.12 -4.42
N SER A 187 -12.62 -0.28 -3.16
CA SER A 187 -12.34 0.59 -2.03
C SER A 187 -11.05 1.37 -2.20
N PHE A 188 -10.04 0.72 -2.68
CA PHE A 188 -8.71 1.17 -2.90
C PHE A 188 -8.61 2.25 -4.02
N LYS A 189 -9.11 1.96 -5.23
CA LYS A 189 -9.17 2.92 -6.33
C LYS A 189 -9.95 4.19 -5.96
N PHE A 190 -11.01 4.04 -5.17
CA PHE A 190 -11.79 5.18 -4.71
C PHE A 190 -11.04 6.10 -3.76
N ARG A 191 -10.33 5.54 -2.78
CA ARG A 191 -9.52 6.35 -1.86
C ARG A 191 -8.41 7.08 -2.61
N LYS A 192 -7.79 6.43 -3.59
CA LYS A 192 -6.83 7.10 -4.47
C LYS A 192 -7.51 8.23 -5.25
N ALA A 193 -8.64 7.98 -5.90
CA ALA A 193 -9.38 9.02 -6.62
C ALA A 193 -9.80 10.20 -5.72
N VAL A 194 -10.09 9.93 -4.44
CA VAL A 194 -10.36 10.97 -3.43
C VAL A 194 -9.08 11.71 -3.05
N ALA A 195 -7.97 10.99 -2.84
CA ALA A 195 -6.67 11.58 -2.53
C ALA A 195 -6.15 12.45 -3.67
N ASP A 196 -6.35 12.00 -4.91
CA ASP A 196 -5.97 12.71 -6.14
C ASP A 196 -6.93 13.86 -6.49
N GLY A 197 -8.02 14.06 -5.72
CA GLY A 197 -9.01 15.12 -5.95
C GLY A 197 -9.96 14.87 -7.13
N GLU A 198 -9.93 13.68 -7.73
CA GLU A 198 -10.83 13.29 -8.82
C GLU A 198 -12.27 13.07 -8.33
N VAL A 199 -12.43 12.71 -7.06
CA VAL A 199 -13.71 12.57 -6.39
C VAL A 199 -13.74 13.47 -5.16
N GLN A 200 -14.68 14.42 -5.12
CA GLN A 200 -14.96 15.18 -3.91
C GLN A 200 -15.90 14.36 -3.02
N LEU A 201 -15.42 14.04 -1.82
CA LEU A 201 -16.33 13.53 -0.78
C LEU A 201 -17.22 14.68 -0.34
N ASP A 202 -18.51 14.55 -0.56
CA ASP A 202 -19.48 15.37 0.17
C ASP A 202 -19.20 15.19 1.67
N ASP A 203 -19.19 16.30 2.42
CA ASP A 203 -19.02 16.32 3.89
C ASP A 203 -20.18 15.59 4.64
N THR A 204 -21.02 14.87 3.93
CA THR A 204 -22.05 14.02 4.50
C THR A 204 -21.37 12.83 5.18
N PRO A 205 -21.49 12.73 6.50
CA PRO A 205 -20.90 11.63 7.23
C PRO A 205 -21.52 10.32 6.76
N SER A 206 -20.65 9.32 6.47
CA SER A 206 -21.13 7.96 6.21
C SER A 206 -22.24 7.58 7.19
N PRO A 207 -23.41 7.15 6.72
CA PRO A 207 -24.57 6.88 7.58
C PRO A 207 -24.34 5.69 8.54
N THR A 208 -23.25 4.95 8.38
CA THR A 208 -22.98 3.68 9.06
C THR A 208 -22.24 3.81 10.39
N LEU A 209 -21.54 4.90 10.64
CA LEU A 209 -20.81 5.08 11.91
C LEU A 209 -21.55 6.00 12.88
N ASN A 210 -21.85 5.51 14.08
CA ASN A 210 -22.44 6.31 15.13
C ASN A 210 -21.41 7.30 15.74
N ARG A 211 -21.91 8.25 16.57
CA ARG A 211 -21.06 9.31 17.13
C ARG A 211 -19.94 8.80 18.04
N LYS A 212 -20.14 7.67 18.73
CA LYS A 212 -19.15 7.03 19.63
C LYS A 212 -18.03 6.41 18.80
N GLU A 213 -18.39 5.68 17.76
CA GLU A 213 -17.47 5.02 16.82
C GLU A 213 -16.57 6.03 16.11
N ARG A 214 -17.14 7.12 15.59
CA ARG A 214 -16.35 8.20 14.97
C ARG A 214 -15.36 8.85 15.94
N ARG A 215 -15.75 9.02 17.22
CA ARG A 215 -14.85 9.56 18.24
C ARG A 215 -13.69 8.61 18.54
N LEU A 216 -13.98 7.31 18.60
CA LEU A 216 -12.98 6.29 18.87
C LEU A 216 -11.96 6.21 17.72
N ILE A 217 -12.41 6.08 16.48
CA ILE A 217 -11.54 6.11 15.29
C ILE A 217 -10.70 7.37 15.27
N SER A 218 -11.33 8.52 15.41
CA SER A 218 -10.65 9.80 15.38
C SER A 218 -9.62 9.96 16.51
N LYS A 219 -9.87 9.40 17.68
CA LYS A 219 -8.93 9.34 18.80
C LYS A 219 -7.73 8.44 18.46
N LEU A 220 -7.99 7.24 17.95
CA LEU A 220 -6.98 6.21 17.69
C LEU A 220 -6.23 6.40 16.36
N THR A 221 -6.75 7.20 15.44
CA THR A 221 -6.09 7.55 14.16
C THR A 221 -5.49 8.97 14.14
N GLY A 222 -5.40 9.64 15.29
CA GLY A 222 -4.80 10.99 15.40
C GLY A 222 -5.55 12.11 14.68
N LYS A 223 -6.71 11.84 14.05
CA LYS A 223 -7.48 12.82 13.27
C LYS A 223 -8.29 13.81 14.12
N PHE A 224 -8.10 13.86 15.46
CA PHE A 224 -8.65 14.92 16.27
C PHE A 224 -7.81 16.19 16.10
N LYS A 225 -8.26 17.14 15.29
CA LYS A 225 -7.83 18.54 15.44
C LYS A 225 -8.20 18.97 16.85
N LYS A 226 -7.23 19.25 17.72
CA LYS A 226 -7.47 19.98 18.97
C LYS A 226 -8.23 21.25 18.59
N LYS A 227 -9.49 21.37 18.99
CA LYS A 227 -10.20 22.65 18.96
C LYS A 227 -9.37 23.60 19.80
N GLY A 228 -8.74 24.57 19.15
CA GLY A 228 -8.02 25.63 19.84
C GLY A 228 -8.97 26.25 20.88
N LYS A 229 -8.52 26.30 22.13
CA LYS A 229 -9.14 27.11 23.15
C LYS A 229 -9.15 28.54 22.61
N LYS A 230 -10.34 29.06 22.28
CA LYS A 230 -10.54 30.49 22.18
C LYS A 230 -10.34 31.05 23.60
N SER A 231 -9.19 31.69 23.81
CA SER A 231 -9.00 32.56 24.98
C SER A 231 -9.93 33.75 24.80
N TYR A 232 -11.00 33.79 25.56
CA TYR A 232 -11.68 35.03 25.83
C TYR A 232 -10.79 35.82 26.80
N VAL A 233 -10.12 36.85 26.30
CA VAL A 233 -9.57 37.90 27.11
C VAL A 233 -10.69 38.94 27.23
N SER A 234 -11.13 39.12 28.45
CA SER A 234 -11.99 40.24 28.87
C SER A 234 -11.21 41.53 28.86
#